data_b5877e160f82c38cabbbca6a89398f30
#
_entry.id   b5877e160f82c38cabbbca6a89398f30
#
_cell.length_a   1.000
_cell.length_b   1.000
_cell.length_c   1.000
_cell.angle_alpha   90.00
_cell.angle_beta   90.00
_cell.angle_gamma   90.00
#
_symmetry.space_group_name_H-M   'P 1'
#
loop_
_entity.id
_entity.type
_entity.pdbx_description
1 polymer ?
#
loop_
_entity_poly.entity_id
_entity_poly.type
_entity_poly.pdbx_seq_one_letter_code
_entity_poly.pdbx_strand_id
1 'polypeptide(L)'
;IGVSPQETAVAPNLSVKENLELICGIHGFSKENTAEKIRELSEQFGLDTILHRKAGKLSGGWQRRVSLAMALISQPQILYLDEPTLGLDVLARHDLWNVIRELKGRTTIVLTTHYLEEAEALSDRIGIMKDGRLLAVGTPEALQEKAGTKDFETAFVSFVKEERK
;
A
#
# COMPACT_ATOMS: atom_id res chain seq x y z
N ILE A 1 -9.34 9.89 -5.10
CA ILE A 1 -9.15 8.63 -4.38
C ILE A 1 -8.38 7.69 -5.28
N GLY A 2 -7.30 7.06 -4.75
CA GLY A 2 -6.59 5.94 -5.37
C GLY A 2 -6.88 4.65 -4.60
N VAL A 3 -6.85 3.51 -5.28
CA VAL A 3 -7.04 2.20 -4.66
C VAL A 3 -6.02 1.21 -5.23
N SER A 4 -5.26 0.56 -4.37
CA SER A 4 -4.46 -0.61 -4.72
C SER A 4 -5.05 -1.83 -4.01
N PRO A 5 -5.81 -2.68 -4.72
CA PRO A 5 -6.51 -3.81 -4.12
C PRO A 5 -5.54 -4.93 -3.73
N GLN A 6 -6.02 -5.89 -2.93
CA GLN A 6 -5.25 -7.06 -2.49
C GLN A 6 -4.73 -7.87 -3.68
N GLU A 7 -5.55 -8.14 -4.70
CA GLU A 7 -5.09 -8.67 -5.98
C GLU A 7 -4.55 -7.53 -6.84
N THR A 8 -3.34 -7.68 -7.38
CA THR A 8 -2.75 -6.63 -8.20
C THR A 8 -3.59 -6.36 -9.45
N ALA A 9 -3.97 -5.09 -9.66
CA ALA A 9 -4.79 -4.66 -10.79
C ALA A 9 -3.99 -4.52 -12.10
N VAL A 10 -2.87 -5.23 -12.25
CA VAL A 10 -2.04 -5.16 -13.45
C VAL A 10 -2.58 -6.05 -14.56
N ALA A 11 -2.62 -5.55 -15.79
CA ALA A 11 -2.91 -6.36 -16.97
C ALA A 11 -1.66 -7.20 -17.33
N PRO A 12 -1.68 -8.54 -17.16
CA PRO A 12 -0.46 -9.34 -17.21
C PRO A 12 0.18 -9.43 -18.60
N ASN A 13 -0.60 -9.24 -19.65
CA ASN A 13 -0.16 -9.28 -21.04
C ASN A 13 0.40 -7.94 -21.55
N LEU A 14 0.18 -6.86 -20.81
CA LEU A 14 0.74 -5.55 -21.10
C LEU A 14 2.11 -5.40 -20.41
N SER A 15 2.97 -4.55 -20.98
CA SER A 15 4.19 -4.10 -20.31
C SER A 15 3.85 -3.18 -19.15
N VAL A 16 4.82 -2.91 -18.26
CA VAL A 16 4.65 -1.94 -17.18
C VAL A 16 4.25 -0.58 -17.75
N LYS A 17 4.95 -0.11 -18.80
CA LYS A 17 4.65 1.14 -19.46
C LYS A 17 3.20 1.19 -19.99
N GLU A 18 2.75 0.15 -20.70
CA GLU A 18 1.39 0.07 -21.23
C GLU A 18 0.32 0.04 -20.13
N ASN A 19 0.60 -0.60 -18.99
CA ASN A 19 -0.29 -0.53 -17.81
C ASN A 19 -0.45 0.91 -17.29
N LEU A 20 0.66 1.64 -17.17
CA LEU A 20 0.64 3.04 -16.74
C LEU A 20 -0.05 3.94 -17.79
N GLU A 21 0.25 3.75 -19.09
CA GLU A 21 -0.40 4.47 -20.19
C GLU A 21 -1.93 4.24 -20.20
N LEU A 22 -2.36 3.01 -19.96
CA LEU A 22 -3.79 2.66 -19.88
C LEU A 22 -4.50 3.49 -18.80
N ILE A 23 -3.94 3.56 -17.59
CA ILE A 23 -4.53 4.33 -16.49
C ILE A 23 -4.49 5.84 -16.78
N CYS A 24 -3.38 6.36 -17.32
CA CYS A 24 -3.32 7.75 -17.77
C CYS A 24 -4.42 8.07 -18.79
N GLY A 25 -4.66 7.17 -19.77
CA GLY A 25 -5.72 7.30 -20.76
C GLY A 25 -7.12 7.31 -20.14
N ILE A 26 -7.38 6.45 -19.16
CA ILE A 26 -8.65 6.43 -18.41
C ILE A 26 -8.90 7.76 -17.67
N HIS A 27 -7.85 8.38 -17.16
CA HIS A 27 -7.91 9.68 -16.49
C HIS A 27 -7.86 10.88 -17.48
N GLY A 28 -7.81 10.65 -18.77
CA GLY A 28 -7.86 11.71 -19.79
C GLY A 28 -6.56 12.51 -19.94
N PHE A 29 -5.41 11.97 -19.56
CA PHE A 29 -4.12 12.63 -19.75
C PHE A 29 -3.78 12.78 -21.23
N SER A 30 -3.19 13.92 -21.63
CA SER A 30 -2.58 14.08 -22.94
C SER A 30 -1.36 13.17 -23.10
N LYS A 31 -0.86 12.98 -24.33
CA LYS A 31 0.34 12.17 -24.55
C LYS A 31 1.57 12.72 -23.85
N GLU A 32 1.72 14.04 -23.81
CA GLU A 32 2.81 14.75 -23.17
C GLU A 32 2.75 14.54 -21.64
N ASN A 33 1.59 14.77 -21.04
CA ASN A 33 1.36 14.58 -19.59
C ASN A 33 1.53 13.11 -19.20
N THR A 34 1.12 12.16 -20.05
CA THR A 34 1.31 10.72 -19.84
C THR A 34 2.81 10.38 -19.77
N ALA A 35 3.61 10.87 -20.71
CA ALA A 35 5.05 10.61 -20.74
C ALA A 35 5.76 11.17 -19.50
N GLU A 36 5.40 12.39 -19.10
CA GLU A 36 5.95 13.02 -17.88
C GLU A 36 5.55 12.24 -16.61
N LYS A 37 4.28 11.87 -16.48
CA LYS A 37 3.76 11.11 -15.32
C LYS A 37 4.41 9.73 -15.21
N ILE A 38 4.60 9.03 -16.33
CA ILE A 38 5.28 7.73 -16.33
C ILE A 38 6.73 7.89 -15.90
N ARG A 39 7.43 8.92 -16.37
CA ARG A 39 8.81 9.20 -15.95
C ARG A 39 8.89 9.45 -14.44
N GLU A 40 8.04 10.35 -13.91
CA GLU A 40 7.97 10.66 -12.47
C GLU A 40 7.75 9.39 -11.62
N LEU A 41 6.74 8.60 -11.98
CA LEU A 41 6.42 7.37 -11.24
C LEU A 41 7.50 6.29 -11.41
N SER A 42 8.12 6.20 -12.58
CA SER A 42 9.21 5.25 -12.80
C SER A 42 10.43 5.55 -11.93
N GLU A 43 10.81 6.81 -11.82
CA GLU A 43 11.86 7.25 -10.90
C GLU A 43 11.48 6.95 -9.45
N GLN A 44 10.28 7.37 -9.03
CA GLN A 44 9.82 7.20 -7.65
C GLN A 44 9.71 5.73 -7.21
N PHE A 45 9.28 4.85 -8.11
CA PHE A 45 9.05 3.43 -7.81
C PHE A 45 10.16 2.50 -8.33
N GLY A 46 11.23 3.05 -8.92
CA GLY A 46 12.35 2.29 -9.47
C GLY A 46 11.95 1.39 -10.65
N LEU A 47 10.98 1.81 -11.48
CA LEU A 47 10.42 0.99 -12.56
C LEU A 47 11.21 1.07 -13.88
N ASP A 48 12.22 1.94 -13.98
CA ASP A 48 12.92 2.26 -15.24
C ASP A 48 13.46 1.01 -15.93
N THR A 49 14.04 0.10 -15.20
CA THR A 49 14.66 -1.13 -15.73
C THR A 49 13.65 -2.18 -16.20
N ILE A 50 12.37 -2.01 -15.85
CA ILE A 50 11.31 -2.98 -16.13
C ILE A 50 10.17 -2.42 -16.97
N LEU A 51 10.21 -1.14 -17.38
CA LEU A 51 9.13 -0.47 -18.12
C LEU A 51 8.63 -1.27 -19.32
N HIS A 52 9.53 -1.92 -20.05
CA HIS A 52 9.20 -2.68 -21.26
C HIS A 52 8.96 -4.18 -21.02
N ARG A 53 9.05 -4.63 -19.76
CA ARG A 53 8.75 -6.03 -19.41
C ARG A 53 7.25 -6.22 -19.23
N LYS A 54 6.72 -7.37 -19.67
CA LYS A 54 5.32 -7.75 -19.42
C LYS A 54 5.08 -7.93 -17.94
N ALA A 55 4.01 -7.31 -17.43
CA ALA A 55 3.68 -7.31 -16.00
C ALA A 55 3.49 -8.73 -15.44
N GLY A 56 2.91 -9.65 -16.19
CA GLY A 56 2.73 -11.04 -15.79
C GLY A 56 4.03 -11.86 -15.65
N LYS A 57 5.18 -11.32 -16.10
CA LYS A 57 6.50 -11.94 -15.94
C LYS A 57 7.32 -11.37 -14.78
N LEU A 58 6.74 -10.46 -14.04
CA LEU A 58 7.37 -9.85 -12.87
C LEU A 58 7.12 -10.68 -11.61
N SER A 59 8.01 -10.57 -10.62
CA SER A 59 7.74 -11.10 -9.28
C SER A 59 6.55 -10.37 -8.64
N GLY A 60 5.91 -10.97 -7.63
CA GLY A 60 4.79 -10.37 -6.91
C GLY A 60 5.11 -8.97 -6.36
N GLY A 61 6.31 -8.77 -5.81
CA GLY A 61 6.75 -7.46 -5.32
C GLY A 61 6.80 -6.39 -6.42
N TRP A 62 7.31 -6.73 -7.60
CA TRP A 62 7.29 -5.81 -8.73
C TRP A 62 5.89 -5.52 -9.25
N GLN A 63 5.03 -6.53 -9.33
CA GLN A 63 3.62 -6.33 -9.70
C GLN A 63 2.91 -5.41 -8.71
N ARG A 64 3.20 -5.57 -7.40
CA ARG A 64 2.65 -4.72 -6.35
C ARG A 64 3.13 -3.26 -6.47
N ARG A 65 4.41 -3.02 -6.76
CA ARG A 65 4.94 -1.67 -7.03
C ARG A 65 4.25 -1.02 -8.24
N VAL A 66 4.05 -1.78 -9.32
CA VAL A 66 3.34 -1.29 -10.51
C VAL A 66 1.89 -0.95 -10.17
N SER A 67 1.18 -1.83 -9.43
CA SER A 67 -0.20 -1.58 -9.00
C SER A 67 -0.31 -0.31 -8.14
N LEU A 68 0.64 -0.08 -7.24
CA LEU A 68 0.69 1.12 -6.42
C LEU A 68 0.97 2.38 -7.27
N ALA A 69 1.91 2.30 -8.22
CA ALA A 69 2.19 3.39 -9.15
C ALA A 69 0.94 3.75 -9.99
N MET A 70 0.21 2.73 -10.48
CA MET A 70 -1.06 2.93 -11.20
C MET A 70 -2.10 3.68 -10.34
N ALA A 71 -2.24 3.32 -9.06
CA ALA A 71 -3.17 3.97 -8.14
C ALA A 71 -2.81 5.45 -7.86
N LEU A 72 -1.55 5.85 -8.07
CA LEU A 72 -1.05 7.21 -7.84
C LEU A 72 -1.05 8.10 -9.08
N ILE A 73 -1.39 7.57 -10.26
CA ILE A 73 -1.41 8.35 -11.51
C ILE A 73 -2.27 9.61 -11.38
N SER A 74 -3.45 9.50 -10.76
CA SER A 74 -4.38 10.62 -10.57
C SER A 74 -4.01 11.57 -9.42
N GLN A 75 -2.85 11.37 -8.77
CA GLN A 75 -2.41 12.14 -7.60
C GLN A 75 -3.50 12.23 -6.51
N PRO A 76 -3.99 11.10 -6.01
CA PRO A 76 -5.12 11.08 -5.09
C PRO A 76 -4.76 11.73 -3.74
N GLN A 77 -5.71 12.45 -3.13
CA GLN A 77 -5.57 12.93 -1.75
C GLN A 77 -5.67 11.79 -0.73
N ILE A 78 -6.41 10.71 -1.09
CA ILE A 78 -6.59 9.53 -0.25
C ILE A 78 -6.23 8.30 -1.08
N LEU A 79 -5.36 7.45 -0.55
CA LEU A 79 -4.93 6.18 -1.14
C LEU A 79 -5.33 5.04 -0.22
N TYR A 80 -6.12 4.11 -0.73
CA TYR A 80 -6.46 2.86 -0.05
C TYR A 80 -5.51 1.75 -0.51
N LEU A 81 -4.87 1.10 0.47
CA LEU A 81 -3.97 -0.05 0.27
C LEU A 81 -4.56 -1.26 0.99
N ASP A 82 -5.02 -2.24 0.23
CA ASP A 82 -5.58 -3.45 0.80
C ASP A 82 -4.53 -4.56 0.80
N GLU A 83 -4.06 -4.96 2.00
CA GLU A 83 -3.04 -5.98 2.22
C GLU A 83 -1.81 -5.82 1.31
N PRO A 84 -1.14 -4.65 1.28
CA PRO A 84 -0.17 -4.30 0.23
C PRO A 84 1.06 -5.21 0.19
N THR A 85 1.41 -5.88 1.28
CA THR A 85 2.59 -6.75 1.34
C THR A 85 2.26 -8.24 1.44
N LEU A 86 0.98 -8.60 1.29
CA LEU A 86 0.57 -10.00 1.34
C LEU A 86 1.31 -10.85 0.31
N GLY A 87 1.91 -11.96 0.78
CA GLY A 87 2.62 -12.90 -0.08
C GLY A 87 4.01 -12.44 -0.56
N LEU A 88 4.51 -11.30 -0.10
CA LEU A 88 5.86 -10.84 -0.39
C LEU A 88 6.88 -11.48 0.57
N ASP A 89 8.08 -11.73 0.07
CA ASP A 89 9.22 -12.04 0.92
C ASP A 89 9.65 -10.83 1.77
N VAL A 90 10.54 -11.07 2.74
CA VAL A 90 10.96 -10.04 3.71
C VAL A 90 11.59 -8.82 3.02
N LEU A 91 12.45 -9.03 2.01
CA LEU A 91 13.13 -7.91 1.33
C LEU A 91 12.16 -7.09 0.51
N ALA A 92 11.31 -7.74 -0.30
CA ALA A 92 10.30 -7.08 -1.10
C ALA A 92 9.29 -6.29 -0.23
N ARG A 93 8.96 -6.81 0.97
CA ARG A 93 8.12 -6.13 1.95
C ARG A 93 8.78 -4.85 2.45
N HIS A 94 10.02 -4.93 2.92
CA HIS A 94 10.75 -3.75 3.39
C HIS A 94 10.92 -2.69 2.32
N ASP A 95 11.21 -3.11 1.09
CA ASP A 95 11.30 -2.21 -0.05
C ASP A 95 9.99 -1.48 -0.31
N LEU A 96 8.85 -2.19 -0.24
CA LEU A 96 7.54 -1.59 -0.43
C LEU A 96 7.17 -0.65 0.73
N TRP A 97 7.54 -0.98 1.96
CA TRP A 97 7.36 -0.10 3.12
C TRP A 97 8.09 1.24 2.93
N ASN A 98 9.32 1.22 2.39
CA ASN A 98 10.06 2.45 2.12
C ASN A 98 9.30 3.32 1.11
N VAL A 99 8.80 2.73 0.04
CA VAL A 99 7.97 3.43 -0.95
C VAL A 99 6.71 4.05 -0.30
N ILE A 100 6.01 3.29 0.56
CA ILE A 100 4.82 3.79 1.27
C ILE A 100 5.18 4.94 2.21
N ARG A 101 6.33 4.85 2.93
CA ARG A 101 6.80 5.94 3.81
C ARG A 101 7.08 7.23 3.06
N GLU A 102 7.61 7.17 1.83
CA GLU A 102 7.87 8.35 1.00
C GLU A 102 6.59 9.08 0.56
N LEU A 103 5.44 8.41 0.60
CA LEU A 103 4.14 9.01 0.30
C LEU A 103 3.55 9.78 1.49
N LYS A 104 4.03 9.53 2.72
CA LYS A 104 3.55 10.22 3.92
C LYS A 104 3.71 11.74 3.80
N GLY A 105 2.74 12.47 4.31
CA GLY A 105 2.71 13.94 4.25
C GLY A 105 2.24 14.52 2.91
N ARG A 106 2.14 13.70 1.85
CA ARG A 106 1.59 14.12 0.54
C ARG A 106 0.20 13.54 0.28
N THR A 107 -0.04 12.32 0.76
CA THR A 107 -1.28 11.58 0.54
C THR A 107 -1.72 10.96 1.85
N THR A 108 -3.01 11.04 2.18
CA THR A 108 -3.58 10.28 3.30
C THR A 108 -3.68 8.82 2.88
N ILE A 109 -3.03 7.91 3.64
CA ILE A 109 -3.03 6.49 3.33
C ILE A 109 -3.94 5.77 4.33
N VAL A 110 -4.87 4.99 3.80
CA VAL A 110 -5.68 4.04 4.56
C VAL A 110 -5.20 2.64 4.20
N LEU A 111 -4.54 1.98 5.14
CA LEU A 111 -3.93 0.67 4.96
C LEU A 111 -4.74 -0.38 5.73
N THR A 112 -5.10 -1.48 5.08
CA THR A 112 -5.56 -2.69 5.77
C THR A 112 -4.42 -3.70 5.80
N THR A 113 -4.26 -4.39 6.91
CA THR A 113 -3.27 -5.47 7.05
C THR A 113 -3.61 -6.37 8.23
N HIS A 114 -3.20 -7.63 8.14
CA HIS A 114 -3.19 -8.56 9.26
C HIS A 114 -1.76 -8.75 9.85
N TYR A 115 -0.76 -8.08 9.27
CA TYR A 115 0.60 -8.07 9.80
C TYR A 115 0.75 -6.93 10.82
N LEU A 116 0.87 -7.28 12.10
CA LEU A 116 0.98 -6.29 13.18
C LEU A 116 2.23 -5.43 13.04
N GLU A 117 3.35 -6.02 12.61
CA GLU A 117 4.60 -5.30 12.32
C GLU A 117 4.41 -4.22 11.25
N GLU A 118 3.61 -4.50 10.21
CA GLU A 118 3.32 -3.53 9.16
C GLU A 118 2.48 -2.38 9.68
N ALA A 119 1.44 -2.70 10.45
CA ALA A 119 0.60 -1.69 11.07
C ALA A 119 1.42 -0.76 11.98
N GLU A 120 2.28 -1.31 12.83
CA GLU A 120 3.14 -0.55 13.73
C GLU A 120 4.17 0.29 12.97
N ALA A 121 4.82 -0.28 11.93
CA ALA A 121 5.89 0.38 11.19
C ALA A 121 5.43 1.51 10.26
N LEU A 122 4.19 1.45 9.75
CA LEU A 122 3.70 2.35 8.71
C LEU A 122 2.63 3.32 9.18
N SER A 123 1.90 3.04 10.26
CA SER A 123 0.71 3.82 10.61
C SER A 123 1.01 4.89 11.63
N ASP A 124 0.41 6.06 11.47
CA ASP A 124 0.38 7.11 12.51
C ASP A 124 -0.75 6.84 13.52
N ARG A 125 -1.79 6.15 13.07
CA ARG A 125 -2.91 5.69 13.90
C ARG A 125 -3.37 4.32 13.41
N ILE A 126 -3.70 3.44 14.35
CA ILE A 126 -4.17 2.08 14.09
C ILE A 126 -5.59 1.94 14.60
N GLY A 127 -6.47 1.36 13.78
CA GLY A 127 -7.79 0.90 14.18
C GLY A 127 -7.80 -0.62 14.31
N ILE A 128 -8.07 -1.15 15.48
CA ILE A 128 -8.22 -2.60 15.71
C ILE A 128 -9.67 -2.97 15.44
N MET A 129 -9.87 -3.88 14.49
CA MET A 129 -11.21 -4.34 14.09
C MET A 129 -11.37 -5.84 14.36
N LYS A 130 -12.58 -6.24 14.75
CA LYS A 130 -13.01 -7.64 14.88
C LYS A 130 -14.50 -7.75 14.61
N ASP A 131 -14.89 -8.78 13.89
CA ASP A 131 -16.30 -9.12 13.61
C ASP A 131 -17.11 -7.90 13.09
N GLY A 132 -16.48 -7.06 12.25
CA GLY A 132 -17.08 -5.86 11.68
C GLY A 132 -17.17 -4.67 12.66
N ARG A 133 -16.60 -4.76 13.85
CA ARG A 133 -16.59 -3.70 14.86
C ARG A 133 -15.21 -3.12 15.07
N LEU A 134 -15.16 -1.81 15.27
CA LEU A 134 -13.96 -1.09 15.66
C LEU A 134 -13.79 -1.13 17.19
N LEU A 135 -12.79 -1.86 17.68
CA LEU A 135 -12.56 -2.09 19.10
C LEU A 135 -11.76 -0.97 19.76
N ALA A 136 -10.74 -0.50 19.08
CA ALA A 136 -9.86 0.55 19.57
C ALA A 136 -9.25 1.35 18.40
N VAL A 137 -8.92 2.62 18.67
CA VAL A 137 -8.18 3.50 17.73
C VAL A 137 -7.17 4.30 18.54
N GLY A 138 -5.93 4.36 18.05
CA GLY A 138 -4.87 5.14 18.70
C GLY A 138 -3.56 5.08 17.94
N THR A 139 -2.53 5.76 18.44
CA THR A 139 -1.15 5.48 18.01
C THR A 139 -0.73 4.11 18.57
N PRO A 140 0.29 3.46 18.01
CA PRO A 140 0.81 2.21 18.59
C PRO A 140 1.08 2.32 20.10
N GLU A 141 1.75 3.40 20.52
CA GLU A 141 2.10 3.65 21.92
C GLU A 141 0.86 3.83 22.81
N ALA A 142 -0.13 4.59 22.35
CA ALA A 142 -1.37 4.81 23.09
C ALA A 142 -2.18 3.50 23.28
N LEU A 143 -2.15 2.63 22.26
CA LEU A 143 -2.80 1.31 22.35
C LEU A 143 -2.04 0.38 23.29
N GLN A 144 -0.71 0.39 23.27
CA GLN A 144 0.13 -0.37 24.21
C GLN A 144 -0.08 0.10 25.66
N GLU A 145 -0.10 1.41 25.89
CA GLU A 145 -0.35 2.00 27.21
C GLU A 145 -1.73 1.58 27.75
N LYS A 146 -2.77 1.70 26.92
CA LYS A 146 -4.15 1.31 27.27
C LYS A 146 -4.27 -0.17 27.62
N ALA A 147 -3.49 -1.03 26.95
CA ALA A 147 -3.43 -2.46 27.23
C ALA A 147 -2.49 -2.84 28.40
N GLY A 148 -1.74 -1.88 28.95
CA GLY A 148 -0.79 -2.13 30.04
C GLY A 148 0.45 -2.94 29.62
N THR A 149 0.87 -2.85 28.35
CA THR A 149 2.00 -3.61 27.81
C THR A 149 2.88 -2.71 26.93
N LYS A 150 4.13 -3.14 26.70
CA LYS A 150 5.06 -2.48 25.77
C LYS A 150 5.15 -3.20 24.40
N ASP A 151 4.47 -4.33 24.28
CA ASP A 151 4.46 -5.15 23.09
C ASP A 151 3.12 -4.98 22.36
N PHE A 152 3.17 -4.57 21.08
CA PHE A 152 1.96 -4.26 20.31
C PHE A 152 1.13 -5.51 20.01
N GLU A 153 1.76 -6.67 19.78
CA GLU A 153 1.04 -7.93 19.58
C GLU A 153 0.23 -8.31 20.82
N THR A 154 0.83 -8.20 22.01
CA THR A 154 0.15 -8.43 23.29
C THR A 154 -1.01 -7.44 23.48
N ALA A 155 -0.82 -6.16 23.12
CA ALA A 155 -1.87 -5.15 23.17
C ALA A 155 -3.04 -5.52 22.24
N PHE A 156 -2.77 -5.88 21.00
CA PHE A 156 -3.77 -6.33 20.04
C PHE A 156 -4.58 -7.51 20.57
N VAL A 157 -3.90 -8.54 21.09
CA VAL A 157 -4.54 -9.74 21.65
C VAL A 157 -5.46 -9.40 22.83
N SER A 158 -5.09 -8.43 23.68
CA SER A 158 -5.92 -8.01 24.82
C SER A 158 -7.25 -7.41 24.34
N PHE A 159 -7.22 -6.46 23.40
CA PHE A 159 -8.43 -5.84 22.82
C PHE A 159 -9.36 -6.87 22.17
N VAL A 160 -8.78 -7.83 21.44
CA VAL A 160 -9.55 -8.88 20.75
C VAL A 160 -10.17 -9.88 21.70
N LYS A 161 -9.55 -10.14 22.89
CA LYS A 161 -10.06 -11.08 23.92
C LYS A 161 -11.08 -10.45 24.86
N GLU A 162 -10.96 -9.18 25.21
CA GLU A 162 -11.88 -8.48 26.13
C GLU A 162 -13.33 -8.49 25.65
N GLU A 163 -13.57 -8.53 24.34
CA GLU A 163 -14.92 -8.62 23.76
C GLU A 163 -15.60 -10.00 23.93
N ARG A 164 -14.91 -11.01 24.47
CA ARG A 164 -15.49 -12.34 24.75
C ARG A 164 -16.16 -12.46 26.12
N LYS A 165 -16.22 -11.39 26.90
CA LYS A 165 -16.93 -11.31 28.19
C LYS A 165 -18.16 -10.43 28.05
#